data_f1a7fc6ea51bd24a848107d56abcf376
#
_entry.id   f1a7fc6ea51bd24a848107d56abcf376
#
_cell.length_a   1.000
_cell.length_b   1.000
_cell.length_c   1.000
_cell.angle_alpha   90.00
_cell.angle_beta   90.00
_cell.angle_gamma   90.00
#
_symmetry.space_group_name_H-M   'P 1'
#
loop_
_entity.id
_entity.type
_entity.pdbx_description
1 polymer ?
#
loop_
_entity_poly.entity_id
_entity_poly.type
_entity_poly.pdbx_seq_one_letter_code
_entity_poly.pdbx_strand_id
1 'polypeptide(L)'
;MIIKDYEVCSPDMCSGGTSLKGYKFTTYDRLVTVLGPPTFTSADPYDKVSCEWVIDAKYYDANNVDEIDYDDWEYETVTIYAWKYGYVPLEECQWNIGGTSYNATEVVDMIVDNYNRNGENWNGQREVA
;
A
#
# COMPACT_ATOMS: atom_id res chain seq x y z
N MET A 1 -7.39 8.13 -10.65
CA MET A 1 -6.28 8.30 -9.67
C MET A 1 -4.97 7.98 -10.32
N ILE A 2 -3.97 8.79 -10.09
CA ILE A 2 -2.60 8.58 -10.58
C ILE A 2 -1.66 8.71 -9.38
N ILE A 3 -0.89 7.66 -9.11
CA ILE A 3 0.08 7.68 -8.01
C ILE A 3 1.25 8.56 -8.41
N LYS A 4 1.51 9.59 -7.60
CA LYS A 4 2.67 10.46 -7.75
C LYS A 4 3.91 9.83 -7.15
N ASP A 5 3.77 9.35 -5.90
CA ASP A 5 4.88 8.80 -5.13
C ASP A 5 4.33 8.04 -3.93
N TYR A 6 5.14 7.16 -3.38
CA TYR A 6 4.81 6.49 -2.13
C TYR A 6 6.09 6.11 -1.39
N GLU A 7 5.95 5.99 -0.08
CA GLU A 7 7.05 5.63 0.82
C GLU A 7 6.56 4.64 1.85
N VAL A 8 7.31 3.57 2.07
CA VAL A 8 7.05 2.64 3.17
C VAL A 8 7.68 3.22 4.43
N CYS A 9 6.87 3.44 5.44
CA CYS A 9 7.30 4.09 6.67
C CYS A 9 8.16 3.15 7.52
N SER A 10 9.14 3.73 8.21
CA SER A 10 9.82 3.02 9.28
C SER A 10 8.94 3.02 10.55
N PRO A 11 9.15 2.09 11.50
CA PRO A 11 8.37 2.06 12.73
C PRO A 11 8.36 3.37 13.51
N ASP A 12 9.47 4.11 13.45
CA ASP A 12 9.62 5.37 14.20
C ASP A 12 8.82 6.52 13.58
N MET A 13 8.40 6.39 12.34
CA MET A 13 7.73 7.46 11.60
C MET A 13 6.25 7.20 11.38
N CYS A 14 5.73 6.09 11.91
CA CYS A 14 4.35 5.73 11.71
C CYS A 14 3.42 6.56 12.57
N SER A 15 2.39 7.10 11.95
CA SER A 15 1.26 7.69 12.65
C SER A 15 0.05 6.77 12.53
N GLY A 16 -0.80 6.74 13.55
CA GLY A 16 -2.05 6.00 13.52
C GLY A 16 -3.11 6.72 12.70
N GLY A 17 -4.35 6.36 12.90
CA GLY A 17 -5.50 7.03 12.26
C GLY A 17 -6.05 6.30 11.06
N THR A 18 -5.58 5.08 10.79
CA THR A 18 -6.17 4.24 9.74
C THR A 18 -7.23 3.32 10.31
N SER A 19 -8.19 2.95 9.48
CA SER A 19 -9.20 1.94 9.78
C SER A 19 -9.36 1.02 8.58
N LEU A 20 -9.95 -0.15 8.80
CA LEU A 20 -10.17 -1.13 7.73
C LEU A 20 -11.00 -0.51 6.60
N LYS A 21 -10.49 -0.60 5.38
CA LYS A 21 -11.14 -0.08 4.17
C LYS A 21 -11.44 -1.17 3.14
N GLY A 22 -10.73 -2.27 3.17
CA GLY A 22 -10.93 -3.34 2.22
C GLY A 22 -9.86 -4.40 2.32
N TYR A 23 -9.64 -5.09 1.21
CA TYR A 23 -8.78 -6.26 1.16
C TYR A 23 -8.00 -6.33 -0.14
N LYS A 24 -6.84 -7.00 -0.09
CA LYS A 24 -6.04 -7.31 -1.27
C LYS A 24 -5.64 -8.78 -1.23
N PHE A 25 -5.96 -9.50 -2.29
CA PHE A 25 -5.59 -10.90 -2.43
C PHE A 25 -4.25 -10.99 -3.18
N THR A 26 -3.20 -11.36 -2.46
CA THR A 26 -1.84 -11.41 -3.00
C THR A 26 -0.94 -12.27 -2.12
N THR A 27 0.37 -12.31 -2.44
CA THR A 27 1.35 -13.08 -1.69
C THR A 27 2.30 -12.16 -0.92
N TYR A 28 2.90 -12.70 0.14
CA TYR A 28 3.98 -12.03 0.86
C TYR A 28 5.13 -11.65 -0.08
N ASP A 29 5.53 -12.58 -0.95
CA ASP A 29 6.63 -12.33 -1.91
C ASP A 29 6.33 -11.16 -2.83
N ARG A 30 5.09 -11.03 -3.29
CA ARG A 30 4.70 -9.90 -4.14
C ARG A 30 4.82 -8.59 -3.37
N LEU A 31 4.35 -8.56 -2.13
CA LEU A 31 4.42 -7.36 -1.29
C LEU A 31 5.88 -6.97 -1.02
N VAL A 32 6.74 -7.92 -0.70
CA VAL A 32 8.17 -7.64 -0.49
C VAL A 32 8.83 -7.16 -1.78
N THR A 33 8.48 -7.74 -2.92
CA THR A 33 9.06 -7.33 -4.21
C THR A 33 8.72 -5.87 -4.53
N VAL A 34 7.50 -5.45 -4.24
CA VAL A 34 7.03 -4.10 -4.56
C VAL A 34 7.43 -3.10 -3.48
N LEU A 35 7.30 -3.48 -2.21
CA LEU A 35 7.39 -2.57 -1.07
C LEU A 35 8.68 -2.70 -0.26
N GLY A 36 9.41 -3.79 -0.43
CA GLY A 36 10.52 -4.12 0.45
C GLY A 36 10.03 -4.75 1.76
N PRO A 37 10.88 -4.81 2.79
CA PRO A 37 10.51 -5.43 4.05
C PRO A 37 9.37 -4.69 4.75
N PRO A 38 8.53 -5.40 5.52
CA PRO A 38 7.42 -4.76 6.21
C PRO A 38 7.89 -3.78 7.28
N THR A 39 7.02 -2.83 7.61
CA THR A 39 7.25 -1.86 8.68
C THR A 39 7.32 -2.54 10.04
N PHE A 40 6.40 -3.48 10.28
CA PHE A 40 6.32 -4.23 11.53
C PHE A 40 6.19 -5.73 11.27
N THR A 41 6.83 -6.52 12.12
CA THR A 41 6.60 -7.96 12.17
C THR A 41 6.45 -8.39 13.63
N SER A 42 5.71 -9.49 13.85
CA SER A 42 5.61 -10.11 15.16
C SER A 42 5.75 -11.61 15.04
N ALA A 43 6.58 -12.19 15.89
CA ALA A 43 6.73 -13.63 16.02
C ALA A 43 5.78 -14.21 17.07
N ASP A 44 5.04 -13.39 17.81
CA ASP A 44 4.10 -13.82 18.83
C ASP A 44 2.83 -14.35 18.16
N PRO A 45 2.50 -15.66 18.31
CA PRO A 45 1.31 -16.22 17.68
C PRO A 45 0.00 -15.66 18.24
N TYR A 46 0.04 -14.98 19.37
CA TYR A 46 -1.13 -14.35 19.97
C TYR A 46 -1.37 -12.93 19.43
N ASP A 47 -0.42 -12.34 18.74
CA ASP A 47 -0.63 -11.07 18.10
C ASP A 47 -1.58 -11.23 16.91
N LYS A 48 -2.57 -10.35 16.81
CA LYS A 48 -3.54 -10.39 15.71
C LYS A 48 -2.92 -10.00 14.39
N VAL A 49 -1.87 -9.19 14.42
CA VAL A 49 -1.14 -8.74 13.22
C VAL A 49 0.26 -9.33 13.26
N SER A 50 0.58 -10.19 12.29
CA SER A 50 1.89 -10.85 12.22
C SER A 50 2.88 -10.05 11.37
N CYS A 51 2.41 -9.30 10.38
CA CYS A 51 3.24 -8.36 9.64
C CYS A 51 2.39 -7.25 9.04
N GLU A 52 2.98 -6.07 8.91
CA GLU A 52 2.28 -4.89 8.43
C GLU A 52 3.21 -3.96 7.69
N TRP A 53 2.77 -3.47 6.53
CA TRP A 53 3.37 -2.34 5.85
C TRP A 53 2.52 -1.10 6.13
N VAL A 54 3.18 0.01 6.46
CA VAL A 54 2.55 1.32 6.56
C VAL A 54 3.13 2.18 5.44
N ILE A 55 2.26 2.74 4.62
CA ILE A 55 2.66 3.44 3.40
C ILE A 55 2.04 4.83 3.40
N ASP A 56 2.86 5.84 3.17
CA ASP A 56 2.39 7.19 2.85
C ASP A 56 2.44 7.36 1.35
N ALA A 57 1.29 7.62 0.75
CA ALA A 57 1.17 7.79 -0.69
C ALA A 57 0.69 9.19 -1.04
N LYS A 58 1.21 9.69 -2.14
CA LYS A 58 0.76 10.94 -2.77
C LYS A 58 0.16 10.59 -4.13
N TYR A 59 -0.98 11.15 -4.43
CA TYR A 59 -1.67 10.83 -5.66
C TYR A 59 -2.46 12.02 -6.18
N TYR A 60 -2.77 11.97 -7.47
CA TYR A 60 -3.68 12.90 -8.12
C TYR A 60 -5.02 12.20 -8.33
N ASP A 61 -6.08 12.81 -7.83
CA ASP A 61 -7.43 12.30 -8.03
C ASP A 61 -7.98 12.81 -9.36
N ALA A 62 -7.39 12.29 -10.44
CA ALA A 62 -7.74 12.65 -11.81
C ALA A 62 -8.01 11.39 -12.62
N ASN A 63 -8.87 11.50 -13.63
CA ASN A 63 -9.22 10.37 -14.49
C ASN A 63 -8.17 10.12 -15.58
N ASN A 64 -7.43 11.16 -15.97
CA ASN A 64 -6.36 11.03 -16.95
C ASN A 64 -5.32 12.14 -16.75
N VAL A 65 -4.18 12.03 -17.45
CA VAL A 65 -3.06 12.96 -17.28
C VAL A 65 -3.40 14.40 -17.67
N ASP A 66 -4.36 14.59 -18.57
CA ASP A 66 -4.74 15.93 -19.01
C ASP A 66 -5.55 16.69 -17.95
N GLU A 67 -6.10 15.97 -16.98
CA GLU A 67 -6.89 16.54 -15.88
C GLU A 67 -6.04 16.88 -14.65
N ILE A 68 -4.75 16.55 -14.67
CA ILE A 68 -3.89 16.72 -13.49
C ILE A 68 -3.56 18.19 -13.29
N ASP A 69 -3.88 18.69 -12.09
CA ASP A 69 -3.26 19.89 -11.54
C ASP A 69 -2.06 19.43 -10.72
N TYR A 70 -0.84 19.58 -11.24
CA TYR A 70 0.38 19.06 -10.64
C TYR A 70 0.72 19.69 -9.29
N ASP A 71 0.08 20.78 -8.93
CA ASP A 71 0.22 21.41 -7.62
C ASP A 71 -0.82 20.92 -6.61
N ASP A 72 -1.82 20.17 -7.07
CA ASP A 72 -2.95 19.71 -6.25
C ASP A 72 -2.96 18.20 -6.13
N TRP A 73 -2.09 17.68 -5.27
CA TRP A 73 -2.04 16.25 -4.97
C TRP A 73 -2.56 15.99 -3.54
N GLU A 74 -3.03 14.76 -3.34
CA GLU A 74 -3.60 14.33 -2.08
C GLU A 74 -2.71 13.31 -1.39
N TYR A 75 -2.90 13.17 -0.08
CA TYR A 75 -2.23 12.17 0.75
C TYR A 75 -3.18 11.06 1.13
N GLU A 76 -2.65 9.85 1.20
CA GLU A 76 -3.32 8.72 1.81
C GLU A 76 -2.30 7.94 2.62
N THR A 77 -2.60 7.66 3.89
CA THR A 77 -1.84 6.67 4.65
C THR A 77 -2.59 5.37 4.54
N VAL A 78 -1.92 4.34 4.03
CA VAL A 78 -2.50 3.01 3.87
C VAL A 78 -1.69 2.00 4.65
N THR A 79 -2.38 0.95 5.12
CA THR A 79 -1.73 -0.18 5.78
C THR A 79 -2.12 -1.46 5.07
N ILE A 80 -1.18 -2.38 4.96
CA ILE A 80 -1.41 -3.72 4.44
C ILE A 80 -0.94 -4.67 5.52
N TYR A 81 -1.84 -5.51 6.04
CA TYR A 81 -1.49 -6.36 7.17
C TYR A 81 -2.17 -7.72 7.12
N ALA A 82 -1.48 -8.72 7.70
CA ALA A 82 -2.00 -10.06 7.89
C ALA A 82 -2.76 -10.12 9.22
N TRP A 83 -4.03 -10.51 9.16
CA TRP A 83 -4.93 -10.48 10.31
C TRP A 83 -5.24 -11.88 10.82
N LYS A 84 -4.92 -12.14 12.08
CA LYS A 84 -5.24 -13.38 12.80
C LYS A 84 -4.58 -14.66 12.24
N TYR A 85 -3.45 -14.53 11.56
CA TYR A 85 -2.74 -15.71 11.08
C TYR A 85 -1.83 -16.34 12.14
N GLY A 86 -1.35 -15.55 13.12
CA GLY A 86 -0.38 -16.01 14.09
C GLY A 86 1.01 -16.29 13.52
N TYR A 87 1.19 -16.08 12.21
CA TYR A 87 2.45 -16.24 11.48
C TYR A 87 2.39 -15.40 10.21
N VAL A 88 3.53 -15.22 9.56
CA VAL A 88 3.54 -14.53 8.26
C VAL A 88 3.10 -15.52 7.18
N PRO A 89 1.93 -15.29 6.53
CA PRO A 89 1.47 -16.21 5.49
C PRO A 89 2.30 -16.07 4.22
N LEU A 90 2.79 -17.19 3.70
CA LEU A 90 3.62 -17.20 2.50
C LEU A 90 2.84 -17.55 1.23
N GLU A 91 1.71 -18.23 1.38
CA GLU A 91 0.81 -18.53 0.28
C GLU A 91 -0.05 -17.33 -0.08
N GLU A 92 -0.72 -17.39 -1.23
CA GLU A 92 -1.68 -16.37 -1.61
C GLU A 92 -2.83 -16.33 -0.61
N CYS A 93 -3.09 -15.15 -0.08
CA CYS A 93 -4.13 -14.97 0.92
C CYS A 93 -4.72 -13.58 0.86
N GLN A 94 -5.76 -13.36 1.64
CA GLN A 94 -6.43 -12.08 1.73
C GLN A 94 -5.74 -11.22 2.79
N TRP A 95 -5.13 -10.12 2.34
CA TRP A 95 -4.51 -9.13 3.21
C TRP A 95 -5.52 -8.03 3.52
N ASN A 96 -5.54 -7.56 4.75
CA ASN A 96 -6.38 -6.44 5.14
C ASN A 96 -5.74 -5.13 4.69
N ILE A 97 -6.57 -4.19 4.22
CA ILE A 97 -6.17 -2.86 3.83
C ILE A 97 -6.80 -1.87 4.81
N GLY A 98 -5.96 -1.13 5.51
CA GLY A 98 -6.40 0.02 6.30
C GLY A 98 -6.09 1.30 5.56
N GLY A 99 -6.76 2.37 5.93
CA GLY A 99 -6.48 3.65 5.31
C GLY A 99 -7.14 4.81 6.03
N THR A 100 -6.75 6.02 5.64
CA THR A 100 -7.33 7.27 6.14
C THR A 100 -8.59 7.66 5.36
N SER A 101 -8.78 7.12 4.17
CA SER A 101 -9.98 7.32 3.36
C SER A 101 -10.33 6.06 2.55
N TYR A 102 -11.48 6.07 1.88
CA TYR A 102 -11.90 4.97 1.02
C TYR A 102 -11.05 4.82 -0.24
N ASN A 103 -10.17 5.76 -0.54
CA ASN A 103 -9.23 5.64 -1.65
C ASN A 103 -8.10 4.64 -1.37
N ALA A 104 -7.95 4.19 -0.13
CA ALA A 104 -6.86 3.31 0.28
C ALA A 104 -6.77 2.03 -0.56
N THR A 105 -7.90 1.38 -0.84
CA THR A 105 -7.90 0.14 -1.62
C THR A 105 -7.43 0.37 -3.05
N GLU A 106 -7.84 1.45 -3.69
CA GLU A 106 -7.39 1.78 -5.04
C GLU A 106 -5.89 2.12 -5.04
N VAL A 107 -5.44 2.88 -4.04
CA VAL A 107 -4.02 3.20 -3.88
C VAL A 107 -3.19 1.93 -3.77
N VAL A 108 -3.60 1.00 -2.91
CA VAL A 108 -2.90 -0.28 -2.74
C VAL A 108 -2.89 -1.10 -4.02
N ASP A 109 -4.02 -1.20 -4.70
CA ASP A 109 -4.11 -1.94 -5.96
C ASP A 109 -3.13 -1.38 -6.99
N MET A 110 -3.07 -0.07 -7.14
CA MET A 110 -2.17 0.57 -8.09
C MET A 110 -0.70 0.36 -7.72
N ILE A 111 -0.36 0.47 -6.45
CA ILE A 111 1.02 0.27 -5.99
C ILE A 111 1.44 -1.19 -6.14
N VAL A 112 0.63 -2.11 -5.63
CA VAL A 112 0.98 -3.55 -5.60
C VAL A 112 0.97 -4.15 -7.00
N ASP A 113 0.05 -3.72 -7.85
CA ASP A 113 -0.03 -4.20 -9.23
C ASP A 113 0.88 -3.41 -10.18
N ASN A 114 1.54 -2.35 -9.67
CA ASN A 114 2.51 -1.52 -10.39
C ASN A 114 1.94 -0.77 -11.58
N TYR A 115 0.71 -0.28 -11.45
CA TYR A 115 0.08 0.52 -12.51
C TYR A 115 -0.45 1.84 -11.97
N ASN A 116 -0.43 2.87 -12.81
CA ASN A 116 -1.19 4.08 -12.57
C ASN A 116 -2.59 3.94 -13.20
N ARG A 117 -3.43 4.97 -13.06
CA ARG A 117 -4.81 4.93 -13.57
C ARG A 117 -4.89 4.71 -15.08
N ASN A 118 -3.90 5.14 -15.82
CA ASN A 118 -3.90 5.01 -17.28
C ASN A 118 -3.43 3.64 -17.76
N GLY A 119 -3.11 2.72 -16.84
CA GLY A 119 -2.62 1.40 -17.18
C GLY A 119 -1.13 1.34 -17.48
N GLU A 120 -0.42 2.45 -17.30
CA GLU A 120 1.03 2.46 -17.45
C GLU A 120 1.69 1.76 -16.28
N ASN A 121 2.74 0.99 -16.57
CA ASN A 121 3.46 0.25 -15.55
C ASN A 121 4.20 1.20 -14.63
N TRP A 122 3.83 1.18 -13.35
CA TRP A 122 4.43 2.04 -12.33
C TRP A 122 5.92 1.79 -12.15
N ASN A 123 6.33 0.53 -12.14
CA ASN A 123 7.75 0.17 -12.01
C ASN A 123 8.58 0.67 -13.18
N GLY A 124 8.04 0.65 -14.38
CA GLY A 124 8.72 1.19 -15.55
C GLY A 124 9.07 2.66 -15.39
N GLN A 125 8.18 3.43 -14.79
CA GLN A 125 8.43 4.84 -14.49
C GLN A 125 9.50 5.02 -13.42
N ARG A 126 9.53 4.13 -12.43
CA ARG A 126 10.53 4.19 -11.35
C ARG A 126 11.91 3.77 -11.81
N GLU A 127 11.99 2.81 -12.71
CA GLU A 127 13.27 2.31 -13.22
C GLU A 127 14.06 3.36 -14.00
N VAL A 128 13.35 4.35 -14.52
CA VAL A 128 13.96 5.43 -15.28
C VAL A 128 14.56 6.50 -14.36
N ALA A 129 14.14 6.51 -13.12
CA ALA A 129 14.56 7.53 -12.16
C ALA A 129 15.96 7.30 -11.60
#